data_cbfd608295302fd3215f05828035c8d2
#
_entry.id   cbfd608295302fd3215f05828035c8d2
#
_cell.length_a   1.000
_cell.length_b   1.000
_cell.length_c   1.000
_cell.angle_alpha   90.00
_cell.angle_beta   90.00
_cell.angle_gamma   90.00
#
_symmetry.space_group_name_H-M   'P 1'
#
loop_
_entity.id
_entity.type
_entity.pdbx_description
1 polymer ?
#
loop_
_entity_poly.entity_id
_entity_poly.type
_entity_poly.pdbx_seq_one_letter_code
_entity_poly.pdbx_strand_id
1 'polypeptide(L)'
;MDARQRTRTCVRTRAGQKTGLPRGARQICLPMDRENYDRLWSDAAAMRQYLDELLKSCPELFPTGIEHGFQLTGHLPESKKLPGIRLRQLRLTKGGVFTLRPSFVLTYMAGTVDDVDYPLLLLSFGVPTWVVTRGFGHNDMYWQRLVERLGRNSLVGTTVRDPKRLPQHLAADEHHAAWCGEKGYAALTAGAGCLLGVALTEAADDDHLRDAYGTFRDEVRNIDPTYTPKTVNTDGWKATQNAWHGLFPLLAVILCFLHGFLKIRDRIRKDHELHRRIWDVYRAATRIEFAKRMRDFRHWWQGKSWAGPVREALEKLWNHRREYATSYQHPGCHRTSNLVDRLTNRLYRVLYAGRGLHGHQASSERRLRGWALLLNFRPYAPRSGEPRTHQSPAHRLNHKKYHDHWLHNLQISASMAGYRQST
;
A
#
# COMPACT_ATOMS: atom_id res chain seq x y z
N MET A 1 4.25 -2.49 -48.27
CA MET A 1 3.24 -2.95 -47.31
C MET A 1 3.39 -2.12 -46.05
N ASP A 2 2.52 -1.13 -45.94
CA ASP A 2 2.59 -0.06 -44.91
C ASP A 2 2.10 -0.57 -43.57
N ALA A 3 3.01 -0.74 -42.61
CA ALA A 3 2.66 -1.02 -41.22
C ALA A 3 2.24 0.31 -40.57
N ARG A 4 0.94 0.60 -40.54
CA ARG A 4 0.35 1.73 -39.83
C ARG A 4 0.69 1.62 -38.34
N GLN A 5 1.71 2.34 -37.92
CA GLN A 5 1.95 2.69 -36.53
C GLN A 5 0.73 3.44 -35.97
N ARG A 6 -0.14 2.75 -35.24
CA ARG A 6 -1.12 3.38 -34.37
C ARG A 6 -0.39 3.88 -33.12
N THR A 7 0.14 5.09 -33.22
CA THR A 7 0.54 5.87 -32.02
C THR A 7 -0.72 6.10 -31.17
N ARG A 8 -0.91 5.26 -30.16
CA ARG A 8 -1.89 5.55 -29.10
C ARG A 8 -1.36 6.72 -28.29
N THR A 9 -1.86 7.90 -28.57
CA THR A 9 -1.60 9.10 -27.78
C THR A 9 -2.08 8.83 -26.34
N CYS A 10 -1.15 8.64 -25.43
CA CYS A 10 -1.44 8.54 -24.01
C CYS A 10 -1.81 9.97 -23.53
N VAL A 11 -3.09 10.23 -23.29
CA VAL A 11 -3.54 11.56 -22.86
C VAL A 11 -3.07 11.78 -21.42
N ARG A 12 -2.03 12.57 -21.27
CA ARG A 12 -1.49 13.06 -20.00
C ARG A 12 -2.37 14.23 -19.51
N THR A 13 -3.48 13.95 -18.87
CA THR A 13 -4.24 14.99 -18.17
C THR A 13 -4.08 14.81 -16.67
N ARG A 14 -3.43 15.76 -16.01
CA ARG A 14 -3.57 15.94 -14.55
C ARG A 14 -5.07 16.06 -14.26
N ALA A 15 -5.62 15.08 -13.56
CA ALA A 15 -6.95 15.23 -13.01
C ALA A 15 -6.89 16.37 -11.99
N GLY A 16 -7.49 17.51 -12.33
CA GLY A 16 -7.68 18.61 -11.40
C GLY A 16 -8.26 18.05 -10.10
N GLN A 17 -7.72 18.46 -8.97
CA GLN A 17 -8.21 18.06 -7.65
C GLN A 17 -9.70 18.41 -7.58
N LYS A 18 -10.54 17.39 -7.73
CA LYS A 18 -11.98 17.55 -7.44
C LYS A 18 -12.10 17.68 -5.94
N THR A 19 -12.42 18.89 -5.48
CA THR A 19 -12.87 19.18 -4.11
C THR A 19 -14.17 18.42 -3.85
N GLY A 20 -14.07 17.18 -3.37
CA GLY A 20 -15.23 16.33 -3.04
C GLY A 20 -14.79 14.93 -2.63
N LEU A 21 -15.53 14.33 -1.73
CA LEU A 21 -15.28 12.95 -1.28
C LEU A 21 -15.22 12.00 -2.46
N PRO A 22 -14.27 11.06 -2.49
CA PRO A 22 -14.16 10.09 -3.56
C PRO A 22 -15.41 9.22 -3.66
N ARG A 23 -15.70 8.74 -4.86
CA ARG A 23 -16.80 7.78 -5.07
C ARG A 23 -16.61 6.56 -4.15
N GLY A 24 -17.64 6.20 -3.40
CA GLY A 24 -17.60 5.12 -2.41
C GLY A 24 -17.43 5.58 -0.97
N ALA A 25 -17.00 6.83 -0.71
CA ALA A 25 -16.88 7.36 0.65
C ALA A 25 -18.23 7.48 1.41
N ARG A 26 -19.34 7.35 0.70
CA ARG A 26 -20.69 7.30 1.30
C ARG A 26 -21.27 5.88 1.39
N GLN A 27 -20.42 4.86 1.38
CA GLN A 27 -20.83 3.46 1.58
C GLN A 27 -20.20 2.92 2.87
N ILE A 28 -21.05 2.54 3.82
CA ILE A 28 -20.65 1.84 5.03
C ILE A 28 -20.71 0.33 4.73
N CYS A 29 -19.60 -0.38 4.90
CA CYS A 29 -19.55 -1.82 4.71
C CYS A 29 -19.72 -2.53 6.05
N LEU A 30 -20.77 -3.33 6.16
CA LEU A 30 -21.10 -4.05 7.38
C LEU A 30 -20.53 -5.48 7.36
N PRO A 31 -19.95 -5.98 8.46
CA PRO A 31 -19.52 -7.38 8.60
C PRO A 31 -20.75 -8.30 8.68
N MET A 32 -21.31 -8.62 7.53
CA MET A 32 -22.60 -9.33 7.41
C MET A 32 -22.50 -10.38 6.31
N ASP A 33 -22.82 -11.62 6.65
CA ASP A 33 -23.01 -12.73 5.73
C ASP A 33 -24.41 -12.74 5.11
N ARG A 34 -24.69 -13.71 4.25
CA ARG A 34 -25.97 -13.82 3.56
C ARG A 34 -27.12 -14.15 4.52
N GLU A 35 -26.89 -15.02 5.49
CA GLU A 35 -27.93 -15.44 6.45
C GLU A 35 -28.36 -14.26 7.33
N ASN A 36 -27.41 -13.52 7.88
CA ASN A 36 -27.70 -12.30 8.64
C ASN A 36 -28.37 -11.23 7.78
N TYR A 37 -27.99 -11.12 6.51
CA TYR A 37 -28.65 -10.20 5.59
C TYR A 37 -30.13 -10.57 5.43
N ASP A 38 -30.45 -11.80 5.11
CA ASP A 38 -31.83 -12.25 4.87
C ASP A 38 -32.70 -12.07 6.12
N ARG A 39 -32.14 -12.24 7.31
CA ARG A 39 -32.83 -12.06 8.60
C ARG A 39 -33.05 -10.59 8.99
N LEU A 40 -32.02 -9.74 8.82
CA LEU A 40 -32.02 -8.40 9.42
C LEU A 40 -32.42 -7.30 8.43
N TRP A 41 -32.27 -7.54 7.11
CA TRP A 41 -32.29 -6.45 6.15
C TRP A 41 -33.65 -5.80 5.94
N SER A 42 -34.71 -6.58 6.07
CA SER A 42 -36.10 -6.11 5.98
C SER A 42 -36.63 -5.55 7.31
N ASP A 43 -36.05 -5.98 8.43
CA ASP A 43 -36.45 -5.53 9.77
C ASP A 43 -35.64 -4.30 10.20
N ALA A 44 -36.35 -3.16 10.33
CA ALA A 44 -35.68 -1.90 10.71
C ALA A 44 -35.25 -1.88 12.19
N ALA A 45 -35.99 -2.54 13.07
CA ALA A 45 -35.66 -2.56 14.50
C ALA A 45 -34.45 -3.47 14.77
N ALA A 46 -34.47 -4.68 14.21
CA ALA A 46 -33.34 -5.62 14.30
C ALA A 46 -32.07 -5.04 13.65
N MET A 47 -32.20 -4.39 12.48
CA MET A 47 -31.08 -3.71 11.84
C MET A 47 -30.52 -2.58 12.71
N ARG A 48 -31.38 -1.80 13.37
CA ARG A 48 -30.93 -0.73 14.26
C ARG A 48 -30.15 -1.30 15.43
N GLN A 49 -30.65 -2.31 16.10
CA GLN A 49 -29.95 -2.98 17.20
C GLN A 49 -28.56 -3.49 16.74
N TYR A 50 -28.50 -4.14 15.59
CA TYR A 50 -27.25 -4.62 15.01
C TYR A 50 -26.24 -3.47 14.75
N LEU A 51 -26.72 -2.34 14.20
CA LEU A 51 -25.85 -1.17 13.97
C LEU A 51 -25.37 -0.54 15.28
N ASP A 52 -26.24 -0.45 16.31
CA ASP A 52 -25.87 0.09 17.62
C ASP A 52 -24.81 -0.78 18.33
N GLU A 53 -24.89 -2.11 18.21
CA GLU A 53 -23.88 -3.06 18.71
C GLU A 53 -22.57 -2.94 17.93
N LEU A 54 -22.65 -2.86 16.60
CA LEU A 54 -21.48 -2.70 15.75
C LEU A 54 -20.79 -1.35 15.97
N LEU A 55 -21.55 -0.28 16.19
CA LEU A 55 -21.01 1.05 16.51
C LEU A 55 -20.21 1.03 17.81
N LYS A 56 -20.66 0.29 18.82
CA LYS A 56 -19.92 0.13 20.08
C LYS A 56 -18.61 -0.64 19.89
N SER A 57 -18.60 -1.68 19.07
CA SER A 57 -17.46 -2.58 18.87
C SER A 57 -16.48 -2.11 17.80
N CYS A 58 -16.94 -1.41 16.78
CA CYS A 58 -16.17 -0.99 15.62
C CYS A 58 -16.58 0.41 15.12
N PRO A 59 -16.47 1.45 15.98
CA PRO A 59 -16.89 2.82 15.63
C PRO A 59 -16.16 3.36 14.40
N GLU A 60 -14.95 2.88 14.14
CA GLU A 60 -14.11 3.28 13.02
C GLU A 60 -14.66 2.87 11.63
N LEU A 61 -15.68 2.04 11.58
CA LEU A 61 -16.37 1.68 10.32
C LEU A 61 -17.43 2.70 9.89
N PHE A 62 -17.74 3.64 10.77
CA PHE A 62 -18.84 4.60 10.58
C PHE A 62 -18.31 6.02 10.39
N PRO A 63 -19.11 6.90 9.76
CA PRO A 63 -18.76 8.30 9.62
C PRO A 63 -18.78 9.01 10.99
N THR A 64 -17.91 10.02 11.13
CA THR A 64 -18.01 10.98 12.24
C THR A 64 -19.38 11.63 12.26
N GLY A 65 -19.92 11.85 13.45
CA GLY A 65 -21.25 12.42 13.65
C GLY A 65 -22.38 11.38 13.78
N ILE A 66 -22.09 10.07 13.57
CA ILE A 66 -23.10 9.00 13.77
C ILE A 66 -23.52 8.90 15.24
N GLU A 67 -22.67 9.28 16.17
CA GLU A 67 -22.93 9.35 17.61
C GLU A 67 -24.06 10.34 17.97
N HIS A 68 -24.34 11.32 17.12
CA HIS A 68 -25.47 12.25 17.27
C HIS A 68 -26.81 11.66 16.82
N GLY A 69 -26.81 10.41 16.39
CA GLY A 69 -27.98 9.66 15.96
C GLY A 69 -28.12 9.55 14.43
N PHE A 70 -28.89 8.56 14.03
CA PHE A 70 -29.19 8.26 12.64
C PHE A 70 -30.60 7.68 12.45
N GLN A 71 -31.08 7.72 11.21
CA GLN A 71 -32.33 7.12 10.79
C GLN A 71 -32.10 6.17 9.62
N LEU A 72 -32.76 5.03 9.61
CA LEU A 72 -32.85 4.13 8.47
C LEU A 72 -33.96 4.64 7.53
N THR A 73 -33.59 5.02 6.31
CA THR A 73 -34.47 5.77 5.41
C THR A 73 -35.10 4.94 4.29
N GLY A 74 -34.76 3.68 4.15
CA GLY A 74 -35.33 2.82 3.12
C GLY A 74 -34.26 2.09 2.31
N HIS A 75 -34.69 1.49 1.21
CA HIS A 75 -33.87 0.67 0.34
C HIS A 75 -33.64 1.36 -1.01
N LEU A 76 -32.46 1.19 -1.57
CA LEU A 76 -32.21 1.54 -2.97
C LEU A 76 -32.95 0.55 -3.89
N PRO A 77 -33.26 0.96 -5.12
CA PRO A 77 -33.78 0.05 -6.13
C PRO A 77 -32.87 -1.17 -6.28
N GLU A 78 -33.47 -2.31 -6.55
CA GLU A 78 -32.76 -3.55 -6.78
C GLU A 78 -31.84 -3.45 -8.00
N SER A 79 -30.63 -3.96 -7.87
CA SER A 79 -29.67 -3.97 -8.98
C SER A 79 -29.97 -5.11 -9.94
N LYS A 80 -30.08 -4.81 -11.23
CA LYS A 80 -30.19 -5.84 -12.28
C LYS A 80 -28.99 -6.82 -12.29
N LYS A 81 -27.86 -6.44 -11.70
CA LYS A 81 -26.64 -7.27 -11.66
C LYS A 81 -26.62 -8.28 -10.52
N LEU A 82 -27.35 -7.99 -9.44
CA LEU A 82 -27.46 -8.85 -8.26
C LEU A 82 -28.92 -8.89 -7.82
N PRO A 83 -29.76 -9.67 -8.52
CA PRO A 83 -31.16 -9.82 -8.16
C PRO A 83 -31.32 -10.39 -6.74
N GLY A 84 -32.35 -9.97 -6.03
CA GLY A 84 -32.58 -10.35 -4.64
C GLY A 84 -31.72 -9.64 -3.60
N ILE A 85 -30.86 -8.69 -4.03
CA ILE A 85 -30.05 -7.89 -3.09
C ILE A 85 -30.38 -6.41 -3.24
N ARG A 86 -30.93 -5.83 -2.17
CA ARG A 86 -31.20 -4.40 -2.05
C ARG A 86 -30.23 -3.77 -1.05
N LEU A 87 -29.72 -2.58 -1.33
CA LEU A 87 -28.93 -1.82 -0.37
C LEU A 87 -29.84 -0.91 0.43
N ARG A 88 -29.55 -0.76 1.73
CA ARG A 88 -30.31 0.10 2.64
C ARG A 88 -29.62 1.44 2.80
N GLN A 89 -30.37 2.48 3.10
CA GLN A 89 -29.83 3.81 3.37
C GLN A 89 -29.94 4.18 4.85
N LEU A 90 -28.92 4.93 5.30
CA LEU A 90 -28.82 5.52 6.62
C LEU A 90 -28.59 7.02 6.45
N ARG A 91 -29.40 7.84 7.15
CA ARG A 91 -29.24 9.29 7.20
C ARG A 91 -28.78 9.70 8.59
N LEU A 92 -27.69 10.44 8.70
CA LEU A 92 -27.26 11.03 9.96
C LEU A 92 -28.20 12.16 10.37
N THR A 93 -28.41 12.33 11.67
CA THR A 93 -29.19 13.46 12.22
C THR A 93 -28.57 14.80 11.86
N LYS A 94 -27.22 14.87 11.96
CA LYS A 94 -26.42 16.00 11.49
C LYS A 94 -25.45 15.48 10.44
N GLY A 95 -25.81 15.56 9.16
CA GLY A 95 -24.90 15.09 8.10
C GLY A 95 -25.60 14.50 6.89
N GLY A 96 -24.85 13.67 6.15
CA GLY A 96 -25.25 13.12 4.86
C GLY A 96 -26.04 11.82 4.94
N VAL A 97 -26.37 11.29 3.75
CA VAL A 97 -26.94 9.96 3.56
C VAL A 97 -25.83 9.00 3.16
N PHE A 98 -25.83 7.84 3.80
CA PHE A 98 -24.91 6.74 3.54
C PHE A 98 -25.66 5.50 3.07
N THR A 99 -25.02 4.71 2.22
CA THR A 99 -25.55 3.41 1.78
C THR A 99 -24.91 2.32 2.63
N LEU A 100 -25.74 1.50 3.26
CA LEU A 100 -25.29 0.30 3.96
C LEU A 100 -25.11 -0.82 2.95
N ARG A 101 -23.97 -1.49 2.97
CA ARG A 101 -23.62 -2.58 2.09
C ARG A 101 -23.11 -3.77 2.92
N PRO A 102 -23.67 -4.96 2.78
CA PRO A 102 -23.14 -6.16 3.42
C PRO A 102 -21.78 -6.54 2.83
N SER A 103 -20.90 -7.14 3.61
CA SER A 103 -19.52 -7.43 3.21
C SER A 103 -19.39 -8.47 2.10
N PHE A 104 -20.40 -9.33 1.92
CA PHE A 104 -20.42 -10.30 0.82
C PHE A 104 -20.71 -9.67 -0.56
N VAL A 105 -21.20 -8.44 -0.60
CA VAL A 105 -21.45 -7.69 -1.85
C VAL A 105 -20.27 -6.79 -2.17
N LEU A 106 -19.78 -6.89 -3.38
CA LEU A 106 -18.68 -6.04 -3.84
C LEU A 106 -19.13 -4.59 -4.06
N THR A 107 -18.19 -3.66 -3.93
CA THR A 107 -18.42 -2.23 -4.22
C THR A 107 -19.00 -2.06 -5.64
N TYR A 108 -19.97 -1.17 -5.80
CA TYR A 108 -20.68 -0.91 -7.06
C TYR A 108 -21.51 -2.09 -7.58
N MET A 109 -21.92 -3.00 -6.69
CA MET A 109 -22.73 -4.18 -7.04
C MET A 109 -22.08 -4.98 -8.18
N ALA A 110 -20.76 -5.17 -8.12
CA ALA A 110 -20.00 -5.78 -9.20
C ALA A 110 -20.06 -7.31 -9.21
N GLY A 111 -20.58 -7.93 -8.16
CA GLY A 111 -20.65 -9.36 -7.90
C GLY A 111 -20.66 -9.62 -6.40
N THR A 112 -20.54 -10.86 -6.00
CA THR A 112 -20.35 -11.26 -4.61
C THR A 112 -18.89 -11.56 -4.32
N VAL A 113 -18.53 -11.65 -3.04
CA VAL A 113 -17.19 -12.03 -2.62
C VAL A 113 -16.87 -13.45 -3.07
N ASP A 114 -17.84 -14.36 -2.95
CA ASP A 114 -17.68 -15.78 -3.29
C ASP A 114 -17.36 -16.00 -4.77
N ASP A 115 -17.88 -15.13 -5.67
CA ASP A 115 -17.60 -15.21 -7.10
C ASP A 115 -16.16 -14.81 -7.47
N VAL A 116 -15.49 -14.00 -6.63
CA VAL A 116 -14.25 -13.34 -7.03
C VAL A 116 -13.07 -13.54 -6.09
N ASP A 117 -13.25 -14.17 -4.92
CA ASP A 117 -12.17 -14.27 -3.93
C ASP A 117 -10.99 -15.08 -4.45
N TYR A 118 -11.27 -16.28 -4.99
CA TYR A 118 -10.21 -17.15 -5.52
C TYR A 118 -9.56 -16.57 -6.78
N PRO A 119 -10.32 -16.06 -7.79
CA PRO A 119 -9.75 -15.32 -8.90
C PRO A 119 -8.85 -14.15 -8.48
N LEU A 120 -9.27 -13.30 -7.52
CA LEU A 120 -8.45 -12.20 -7.02
C LEU A 120 -7.20 -12.67 -6.28
N LEU A 121 -7.31 -13.79 -5.55
CA LEU A 121 -6.16 -14.41 -4.90
C LEU A 121 -5.13 -14.84 -5.95
N LEU A 122 -5.54 -15.57 -6.99
CA LEU A 122 -4.67 -16.01 -8.09
C LEU A 122 -4.01 -14.83 -8.80
N LEU A 123 -4.79 -13.81 -9.15
CA LEU A 123 -4.29 -12.58 -9.75
C LEU A 123 -3.25 -11.89 -8.85
N SER A 124 -3.46 -11.89 -7.52
CA SER A 124 -2.52 -11.29 -6.57
C SER A 124 -1.16 -12.00 -6.49
N PHE A 125 -1.07 -13.24 -6.98
CA PHE A 125 0.16 -14.01 -7.15
C PHE A 125 0.79 -13.86 -8.54
N GLY A 126 0.20 -13.06 -9.43
CA GLY A 126 0.71 -12.80 -10.77
C GLY A 126 0.23 -13.81 -11.81
N VAL A 127 -0.87 -14.52 -11.56
CA VAL A 127 -1.53 -15.32 -12.59
C VAL A 127 -2.10 -14.35 -13.63
N PRO A 128 -1.81 -14.52 -14.94
CA PRO A 128 -2.31 -13.63 -15.97
C PRO A 128 -3.85 -13.60 -16.06
N THR A 129 -4.43 -12.45 -16.36
CA THR A 129 -5.89 -12.27 -16.44
C THR A 129 -6.56 -13.23 -17.40
N TRP A 130 -5.95 -13.54 -18.55
CA TRP A 130 -6.51 -14.48 -19.52
C TRP A 130 -6.67 -15.91 -18.97
N VAL A 131 -5.77 -16.34 -18.05
CA VAL A 131 -5.87 -17.64 -17.38
C VAL A 131 -7.07 -17.64 -16.43
N VAL A 132 -7.23 -16.56 -15.66
CA VAL A 132 -8.37 -16.39 -14.75
C VAL A 132 -9.68 -16.31 -15.53
N THR A 133 -9.71 -15.57 -16.64
CA THR A 133 -10.86 -15.51 -17.56
C THR A 133 -11.26 -16.90 -18.07
N ARG A 134 -10.26 -17.72 -18.45
CA ARG A 134 -10.53 -19.08 -18.93
C ARG A 134 -11.09 -20.01 -17.84
N GLY A 135 -10.64 -19.86 -16.61
CA GLY A 135 -11.04 -20.72 -15.48
C GLY A 135 -12.34 -20.31 -14.80
N PHE A 136 -12.63 -19.00 -14.74
CA PHE A 136 -13.72 -18.43 -13.95
C PHE A 136 -14.72 -17.59 -14.75
N GLY A 137 -14.57 -17.53 -16.05
CA GLY A 137 -15.43 -16.70 -16.90
C GLY A 137 -15.10 -15.20 -16.80
N HIS A 138 -16.07 -14.39 -17.23
CA HIS A 138 -15.91 -12.95 -17.47
C HIS A 138 -14.81 -12.67 -18.52
N ASN A 139 -14.60 -11.43 -18.89
CA ASN A 139 -13.50 -11.02 -19.75
C ASN A 139 -12.36 -10.38 -18.96
N ASP A 140 -11.18 -10.27 -19.57
CA ASP A 140 -9.99 -9.68 -18.93
C ASP A 140 -10.25 -8.29 -18.37
N MET A 141 -11.06 -7.48 -19.05
CA MET A 141 -11.42 -6.13 -18.59
C MET A 141 -12.28 -6.12 -17.33
N TYR A 142 -13.09 -7.15 -17.09
CA TYR A 142 -13.84 -7.28 -15.84
C TYR A 142 -12.88 -7.39 -14.65
N TRP A 143 -11.90 -8.29 -14.73
CA TRP A 143 -10.91 -8.52 -13.68
C TRP A 143 -10.04 -7.29 -13.44
N GLN A 144 -9.58 -6.65 -14.51
CA GLN A 144 -8.80 -5.42 -14.40
C GLN A 144 -9.59 -4.28 -13.75
N ARG A 145 -10.85 -4.08 -14.14
CA ARG A 145 -11.73 -3.07 -13.54
C ARG A 145 -12.06 -3.37 -12.08
N LEU A 146 -12.13 -4.65 -11.70
CA LEU A 146 -12.35 -5.05 -10.32
C LEU A 146 -11.19 -4.59 -9.43
N VAL A 147 -9.96 -4.87 -9.85
CA VAL A 147 -8.75 -4.39 -9.15
C VAL A 147 -8.69 -2.86 -9.14
N GLU A 148 -8.97 -2.20 -10.27
CA GLU A 148 -9.02 -0.73 -10.34
C GLU A 148 -10.03 -0.11 -9.37
N ARG A 149 -11.17 -0.76 -9.16
CA ARG A 149 -12.18 -0.32 -8.19
C ARG A 149 -11.67 -0.37 -6.76
N LEU A 150 -10.94 -1.42 -6.38
CA LEU A 150 -10.28 -1.50 -5.08
C LEU A 150 -9.31 -0.34 -4.86
N GLY A 151 -8.55 0.03 -5.89
CA GLY A 151 -7.58 1.13 -5.81
C GLY A 151 -8.17 2.54 -5.74
N ARG A 152 -9.49 2.69 -5.76
CA ARG A 152 -10.17 3.96 -5.45
C ARG A 152 -10.23 4.25 -3.95
N ASN A 153 -10.03 3.22 -3.13
CA ASN A 153 -10.00 3.37 -1.69
C ASN A 153 -8.68 4.03 -1.25
N SER A 154 -8.74 4.75 -0.13
CA SER A 154 -7.52 5.19 0.56
C SER A 154 -6.70 3.97 0.94
N LEU A 155 -5.44 3.94 0.52
CA LEU A 155 -4.55 2.83 0.82
C LEU A 155 -4.22 2.80 2.32
N VAL A 156 -3.91 3.97 2.89
CA VAL A 156 -3.65 4.10 4.33
C VAL A 156 -4.91 3.82 5.13
N GLY A 157 -6.02 4.51 4.84
CA GLY A 157 -7.24 4.40 5.63
C GLY A 157 -7.94 3.05 5.56
N THR A 158 -7.74 2.30 4.47
CA THR A 158 -8.20 0.90 4.38
C THR A 158 -7.28 -0.04 5.14
N THR A 159 -5.95 0.17 5.05
CA THR A 159 -4.97 -0.73 5.68
C THR A 159 -4.82 -0.47 7.18
N VAL A 160 -4.88 0.79 7.62
CA VAL A 160 -4.69 1.21 9.02
C VAL A 160 -5.98 1.82 9.54
N ARG A 161 -6.70 1.10 10.39
CA ARG A 161 -7.99 1.58 10.92
C ARG A 161 -7.86 2.32 12.26
N ASP A 162 -6.85 1.99 13.05
CA ASP A 162 -6.54 2.68 14.31
C ASP A 162 -5.34 3.63 14.10
N PRO A 163 -5.48 4.95 14.31
CA PRO A 163 -4.37 5.91 14.21
C PRO A 163 -3.13 5.50 15.01
N LYS A 164 -3.31 4.85 16.16
CA LYS A 164 -2.22 4.38 17.02
C LYS A 164 -1.36 3.29 16.37
N ARG A 165 -1.83 2.69 15.29
CA ARG A 165 -1.12 1.66 14.51
C ARG A 165 -0.36 2.21 13.32
N LEU A 166 -0.41 3.52 13.09
CA LEU A 166 0.39 4.15 12.04
C LEU A 166 1.89 3.91 12.30
N PRO A 167 2.63 3.33 11.34
CA PRO A 167 4.04 3.01 11.54
C PRO A 167 4.89 4.26 11.75
N GLN A 168 5.73 4.26 12.76
CA GLN A 168 6.67 5.36 13.03
C GLN A 168 7.93 5.29 12.17
N HIS A 169 8.21 4.11 11.59
CA HIS A 169 9.37 3.85 10.75
C HIS A 169 8.90 3.34 9.39
N LEU A 170 9.27 4.06 8.34
CA LEU A 170 8.88 3.79 6.97
C LEU A 170 10.09 3.37 6.12
N ALA A 171 9.80 2.74 4.99
CA ALA A 171 10.74 2.56 3.89
C ALA A 171 10.10 3.08 2.61
N ALA A 172 10.88 3.77 1.78
CA ALA A 172 10.43 4.33 0.51
C ALA A 172 11.40 3.97 -0.61
N ASP A 173 10.85 3.74 -1.79
CA ASP A 173 11.61 3.38 -2.98
C ASP A 173 10.82 3.75 -4.25
N GLU A 174 11.54 4.02 -5.34
CA GLU A 174 11.01 4.28 -6.66
C GLU A 174 11.28 3.10 -7.60
N HIS A 175 10.22 2.45 -8.03
CA HIS A 175 10.34 1.38 -9.00
C HIS A 175 10.11 1.89 -10.41
N HIS A 176 11.05 1.56 -11.32
CA HIS A 176 10.86 1.81 -12.75
C HIS A 176 9.68 0.98 -13.28
N ALA A 177 8.65 1.65 -13.77
CA ALA A 177 7.50 1.02 -14.40
C ALA A 177 7.43 1.39 -15.88
N ALA A 178 7.22 0.42 -16.75
CA ALA A 178 6.87 0.69 -18.13
C ALA A 178 5.40 1.14 -18.17
N TRP A 179 5.15 2.36 -18.63
CA TRP A 179 3.82 2.93 -18.77
C TRP A 179 3.59 3.42 -20.20
N CYS A 180 2.65 2.79 -20.88
CA CYS A 180 2.37 3.06 -22.30
C CYS A 180 3.62 2.99 -23.22
N GLY A 181 4.60 2.14 -22.88
CA GLY A 181 5.86 2.02 -23.61
C GLY A 181 6.91 3.04 -23.24
N GLU A 182 6.61 4.02 -22.39
CA GLU A 182 7.54 5.00 -21.87
C GLU A 182 8.00 4.66 -20.44
N LYS A 183 9.08 5.30 -20.00
CA LYS A 183 9.60 5.17 -18.67
C LYS A 183 8.74 5.99 -17.70
N GLY A 184 8.25 5.34 -16.65
CA GLY A 184 7.60 5.97 -15.51
C GLY A 184 8.15 5.42 -14.21
N TYR A 185 7.71 5.97 -13.09
CA TYR A 185 8.13 5.55 -11.76
C TYR A 185 6.92 5.33 -10.88
N ALA A 186 6.94 4.24 -10.13
CA ALA A 186 6.00 4.01 -9.05
C ALA A 186 6.71 4.35 -7.73
N ALA A 187 6.30 5.45 -7.09
CA ALA A 187 6.77 5.83 -5.77
C ALA A 187 6.03 5.00 -4.72
N LEU A 188 6.78 4.21 -3.95
CA LEU A 188 6.25 3.25 -2.99
C LEU A 188 6.61 3.67 -1.56
N THR A 189 5.63 3.62 -0.67
CA THR A 189 5.83 3.79 0.78
C THR A 189 5.40 2.53 1.50
N ALA A 190 6.26 1.97 2.33
CA ALA A 190 5.99 0.76 3.09
C ALA A 190 6.24 0.97 4.58
N GLY A 191 5.45 0.31 5.43
CA GLY A 191 5.63 0.28 6.88
C GLY A 191 4.94 -0.91 7.50
N ALA A 192 5.53 -1.49 8.54
CA ALA A 192 5.00 -2.64 9.28
C ALA A 192 4.58 -3.84 8.40
N GLY A 193 5.23 -4.03 7.25
CA GLY A 193 4.95 -5.13 6.32
C GLY A 193 3.86 -4.85 5.29
N CYS A 194 3.28 -3.66 5.28
CA CYS A 194 2.24 -3.23 4.34
C CYS A 194 2.75 -2.17 3.37
N LEU A 195 2.18 -2.11 2.15
CA LEU A 195 2.25 -0.97 1.27
C LEU A 195 1.24 0.07 1.74
N LEU A 196 1.72 1.26 2.08
CA LEU A 196 0.89 2.36 2.62
C LEU A 196 0.79 3.55 1.64
N GLY A 197 1.68 3.64 0.68
CA GLY A 197 1.65 4.62 -0.39
C GLY A 197 2.04 4.00 -1.71
N VAL A 198 1.30 4.30 -2.76
CA VAL A 198 1.60 3.94 -4.15
C VAL A 198 1.08 5.05 -5.04
N ALA A 199 1.97 5.72 -5.74
CA ALA A 199 1.62 6.73 -6.74
C ALA A 199 2.49 6.57 -7.99
N LEU A 200 1.93 6.91 -9.14
CA LEU A 200 2.62 6.85 -10.43
C LEU A 200 3.07 8.24 -10.84
N THR A 201 4.34 8.38 -11.18
CA THR A 201 4.93 9.64 -11.66
C THR A 201 5.74 9.44 -12.93
N GLU A 202 5.84 10.49 -13.74
CA GLU A 202 6.54 10.47 -15.03
C GLU A 202 8.06 10.68 -14.85
N ALA A 203 8.45 11.41 -13.81
CA ALA A 203 9.83 11.71 -13.51
C ALA A 203 10.13 11.45 -12.02
N ALA A 204 11.40 11.38 -11.70
CA ALA A 204 11.87 11.13 -10.35
C ALA A 204 12.80 12.27 -9.87
N ASP A 205 12.42 13.51 -10.19
CA ASP A 205 12.96 14.72 -9.59
C ASP A 205 12.23 15.09 -8.29
N ASP A 206 12.71 16.12 -7.62
CA ASP A 206 12.23 16.56 -6.30
C ASP A 206 10.73 16.87 -6.28
N ASP A 207 10.22 17.55 -7.30
CA ASP A 207 8.82 17.99 -7.35
C ASP A 207 7.88 16.85 -7.66
N HIS A 208 8.21 16.03 -8.68
CA HIS A 208 7.42 14.88 -9.05
C HIS A 208 7.35 13.84 -7.94
N LEU A 209 8.47 13.58 -7.25
CA LEU A 209 8.49 12.66 -6.12
C LEU A 209 7.77 13.22 -4.89
N ARG A 210 7.88 14.54 -4.63
CA ARG A 210 7.13 15.17 -3.55
C ARG A 210 5.61 15.06 -3.77
N ASP A 211 5.12 15.28 -5.00
CA ASP A 211 3.72 15.11 -5.34
C ASP A 211 3.29 13.64 -5.21
N ALA A 212 4.11 12.68 -5.66
CA ALA A 212 3.80 11.27 -5.58
C ALA A 212 3.74 10.76 -4.13
N TYR A 213 4.75 11.05 -3.32
CA TYR A 213 4.75 10.71 -1.89
C TYR A 213 3.74 11.54 -1.08
N GLY A 214 3.37 12.70 -1.59
CA GLY A 214 2.31 13.55 -1.04
C GLY A 214 0.97 12.83 -0.92
N THR A 215 0.67 11.89 -1.83
CA THR A 215 -0.53 11.05 -1.74
C THR A 215 -0.57 10.26 -0.41
N PHE A 216 0.55 9.68 0.02
CA PHE A 216 0.63 9.00 1.32
C PHE A 216 0.40 9.99 2.47
N ARG A 217 1.06 11.16 2.45
CA ARG A 217 0.89 12.19 3.49
C ARG A 217 -0.58 12.62 3.61
N ASP A 218 -1.25 12.85 2.49
CA ASP A 218 -2.63 13.31 2.48
C ASP A 218 -3.59 12.23 3.01
N GLU A 219 -3.37 10.98 2.66
CA GLU A 219 -4.17 9.88 3.17
C GLU A 219 -3.94 9.62 4.67
N VAL A 220 -2.71 9.71 5.15
CA VAL A 220 -2.44 9.51 6.57
C VAL A 220 -2.99 10.64 7.42
N ARG A 221 -2.96 11.89 6.93
CA ARG A 221 -3.54 13.05 7.61
C ARG A 221 -5.07 13.01 7.69
N ASN A 222 -5.74 12.28 6.82
CA ASN A 222 -7.17 12.03 6.94
C ASN A 222 -7.51 11.11 8.13
N ILE A 223 -6.52 10.37 8.66
CA ILE A 223 -6.68 9.50 9.83
C ILE A 223 -6.16 10.19 11.09
N ASP A 224 -4.98 10.79 10.98
CA ASP A 224 -4.31 11.53 12.04
C ASP A 224 -3.66 12.79 11.44
N PRO A 225 -4.30 13.97 11.60
CA PRO A 225 -3.76 15.23 11.10
C PRO A 225 -2.39 15.61 11.68
N THR A 226 -2.04 15.05 12.84
CA THR A 226 -0.78 15.34 13.55
C THR A 226 0.34 14.36 13.23
N TYR A 227 0.05 13.32 12.44
CA TYR A 227 1.02 12.27 12.16
C TYR A 227 2.30 12.81 11.50
N THR A 228 3.41 12.44 12.10
CA THR A 228 4.76 12.62 11.56
C THR A 228 5.55 11.35 11.82
N PRO A 229 6.05 10.67 10.77
CA PRO A 229 6.90 9.49 10.96
C PRO A 229 8.26 9.91 11.55
N LYS A 230 8.84 9.04 12.38
CA LYS A 230 10.18 9.28 12.94
C LYS A 230 11.27 9.11 11.91
N THR A 231 11.15 8.09 11.07
CA THR A 231 12.17 7.80 10.06
C THR A 231 11.57 7.30 8.75
N VAL A 232 12.30 7.56 7.65
CA VAL A 232 12.14 6.85 6.39
C VAL A 232 13.48 6.28 5.93
N ASN A 233 13.51 5.02 5.51
CA ASN A 233 14.67 4.39 4.87
C ASN A 233 14.57 4.55 3.35
N THR A 234 15.63 5.03 2.71
CA THR A 234 15.73 5.20 1.25
C THR A 234 17.04 4.68 0.70
N ASP A 235 17.16 4.51 -0.60
CA ASP A 235 18.39 4.07 -1.29
C ASP A 235 19.51 5.13 -1.34
N GLY A 236 19.17 6.37 -0.94
CA GLY A 236 20.11 7.51 -0.93
C GLY A 236 19.97 8.43 -2.16
N TRP A 237 18.95 8.24 -2.99
CA TRP A 237 18.67 9.20 -4.05
C TRP A 237 18.28 10.55 -3.45
N LYS A 238 18.95 11.63 -3.90
CA LYS A 238 18.80 12.94 -3.31
C LYS A 238 17.39 13.50 -3.48
N ALA A 239 16.77 13.29 -4.64
CA ALA A 239 15.42 13.73 -4.91
C ALA A 239 14.39 13.10 -3.96
N THR A 240 14.54 11.78 -3.66
CA THR A 240 13.71 11.10 -2.66
C THR A 240 13.86 11.71 -1.28
N GLN A 241 15.12 11.97 -0.85
CA GLN A 241 15.37 12.60 0.45
C GLN A 241 14.75 13.99 0.54
N ASN A 242 14.92 14.81 -0.50
CA ASN A 242 14.35 16.16 -0.57
C ASN A 242 12.82 16.12 -0.56
N ALA A 243 12.21 15.21 -1.31
CA ALA A 243 10.76 15.02 -1.31
C ALA A 243 10.24 14.69 0.11
N TRP A 244 10.86 13.73 0.81
CA TRP A 244 10.46 13.34 2.15
C TRP A 244 10.68 14.46 3.19
N HIS A 245 11.80 15.20 3.14
CA HIS A 245 12.01 16.37 4.01
C HIS A 245 11.01 17.50 3.72
N GLY A 246 10.64 17.70 2.46
CA GLY A 246 9.60 18.67 2.09
C GLY A 246 8.21 18.30 2.62
N LEU A 247 7.89 17.00 2.72
CA LEU A 247 6.62 16.51 3.23
C LEU A 247 6.58 16.45 4.77
N PHE A 248 7.70 16.07 5.41
CA PHE A 248 7.85 15.88 6.85
C PHE A 248 9.19 16.46 7.33
N PRO A 249 9.26 17.77 7.65
CA PRO A 249 10.54 18.44 7.95
C PRO A 249 11.32 17.87 9.14
N LEU A 250 10.63 17.28 10.12
CA LEU A 250 11.24 16.71 11.34
C LEU A 250 11.66 15.23 11.18
N LEU A 251 11.44 14.65 10.02
CA LEU A 251 11.73 13.26 9.74
C LEU A 251 13.25 13.01 9.65
N ALA A 252 13.72 11.91 10.23
CA ALA A 252 15.09 11.44 9.99
C ALA A 252 15.15 10.49 8.78
N VAL A 253 15.94 10.83 7.77
CA VAL A 253 16.20 9.94 6.63
C VAL A 253 17.31 8.97 7.02
N ILE A 254 17.03 7.67 6.86
CA ILE A 254 17.97 6.58 7.10
C ILE A 254 18.46 6.06 5.76
N LEU A 255 19.75 6.17 5.51
CA LEU A 255 20.33 5.65 4.29
C LEU A 255 20.38 4.11 4.31
N CYS A 256 19.96 3.47 3.23
CA CYS A 256 19.99 2.01 3.09
C CYS A 256 21.42 1.48 2.99
N PHE A 257 21.87 0.75 4.02
CA PHE A 257 23.20 0.14 4.03
C PHE A 257 23.35 -0.96 2.96
N LEU A 258 22.26 -1.69 2.68
CA LEU A 258 22.27 -2.76 1.67
C LEU A 258 22.65 -2.24 0.29
N HIS A 259 22.13 -1.09 -0.14
CA HIS A 259 22.49 -0.49 -1.44
C HIS A 259 23.97 -0.11 -1.53
N GLY A 260 24.55 0.38 -0.42
CA GLY A 260 26.01 0.61 -0.35
C GLY A 260 26.80 -0.68 -0.53
N PHE A 261 26.38 -1.78 0.12
CA PHE A 261 27.00 -3.09 -0.02
C PHE A 261 26.83 -3.66 -1.44
N LEU A 262 25.62 -3.61 -2.02
CA LEU A 262 25.35 -4.16 -3.36
C LEU A 262 26.21 -3.50 -4.44
N LYS A 263 26.42 -2.19 -4.37
CA LYS A 263 27.30 -1.45 -5.29
C LYS A 263 28.77 -1.93 -5.25
N ILE A 264 29.24 -2.41 -4.08
CA ILE A 264 30.56 -3.01 -3.95
C ILE A 264 30.55 -4.46 -4.48
N ARG A 265 29.59 -5.26 -4.05
CA ARG A 265 29.45 -6.67 -4.45
C ARG A 265 29.38 -6.83 -5.97
N ASP A 266 28.63 -5.97 -6.66
CA ASP A 266 28.45 -6.07 -8.12
C ASP A 266 29.75 -5.76 -8.90
N ARG A 267 30.70 -5.04 -8.28
CA ARG A 267 32.02 -4.75 -8.83
C ARG A 267 33.04 -5.85 -8.53
N ILE A 268 32.89 -6.57 -7.41
CA ILE A 268 33.81 -7.62 -6.98
C ILE A 268 33.03 -8.77 -6.30
N ARG A 269 32.51 -9.67 -7.11
CA ARG A 269 31.60 -10.73 -6.66
C ARG A 269 32.26 -11.84 -5.84
N LYS A 270 33.56 -12.10 -6.07
CA LYS A 270 34.28 -13.26 -5.50
C LYS A 270 35.12 -12.95 -4.25
N ASP A 271 35.14 -11.71 -3.76
CA ASP A 271 35.88 -11.37 -2.55
C ASP A 271 35.02 -11.58 -1.29
N HIS A 272 35.03 -12.82 -0.79
CA HIS A 272 34.25 -13.19 0.39
C HIS A 272 34.74 -12.51 1.67
N GLU A 273 36.07 -12.20 1.78
CA GLU A 273 36.58 -11.50 2.95
C GLU A 273 36.06 -10.06 3.02
N LEU A 274 36.11 -9.35 1.89
CA LEU A 274 35.55 -7.99 1.79
C LEU A 274 34.09 -7.97 2.17
N HIS A 275 33.28 -8.89 1.60
CA HIS A 275 31.85 -8.96 1.90
C HIS A 275 31.58 -9.26 3.37
N ARG A 276 32.30 -10.19 3.98
CA ARG A 276 32.18 -10.52 5.40
C ARG A 276 32.49 -9.29 6.27
N ARG A 277 33.58 -8.57 6.00
CA ARG A 277 34.00 -7.37 6.76
C ARG A 277 32.97 -6.25 6.67
N ILE A 278 32.33 -6.03 5.51
CA ILE A 278 31.25 -5.04 5.35
C ILE A 278 30.04 -5.44 6.21
N TRP A 279 29.66 -6.72 6.21
CA TRP A 279 28.57 -7.23 7.03
C TRP A 279 28.90 -7.20 8.53
N ASP A 280 30.15 -7.36 8.93
CA ASP A 280 30.58 -7.20 10.31
C ASP A 280 30.40 -5.75 10.80
N VAL A 281 30.65 -4.76 9.92
CA VAL A 281 30.30 -3.35 10.21
C VAL A 281 28.80 -3.19 10.40
N TYR A 282 27.99 -3.74 9.50
CA TYR A 282 26.52 -3.65 9.59
C TYR A 282 25.96 -4.26 10.88
N ARG A 283 26.54 -5.37 11.36
CA ARG A 283 26.12 -6.10 12.56
C ARG A 283 26.48 -5.42 13.87
N ALA A 284 27.15 -4.27 13.84
CA ALA A 284 27.43 -3.51 15.07
C ALA A 284 26.12 -3.23 15.82
N ALA A 285 26.11 -3.47 17.12
CA ALA A 285 24.94 -3.29 17.97
C ALA A 285 24.74 -1.82 18.40
N THR A 286 25.83 -1.06 18.50
CA THR A 286 25.80 0.33 18.97
C THR A 286 26.48 1.28 17.96
N ARG A 287 26.18 2.58 18.06
CA ARG A 287 26.83 3.63 17.28
C ARG A 287 28.34 3.67 17.48
N ILE A 288 28.80 3.44 18.73
CA ILE A 288 30.24 3.43 19.07
C ILE A 288 30.92 2.25 18.38
N GLU A 289 30.31 1.07 18.50
CA GLU A 289 30.83 -0.14 17.84
C GLU A 289 30.85 -0.01 16.31
N PHE A 290 29.79 0.54 15.72
CA PHE A 290 29.72 0.83 14.29
C PHE A 290 30.85 1.74 13.87
N ALA A 291 31.09 2.83 14.59
CA ALA A 291 32.17 3.77 14.28
C ALA A 291 33.55 3.12 14.40
N LYS A 292 33.77 2.25 15.39
CA LYS A 292 35.02 1.47 15.55
C LYS A 292 35.20 0.51 14.38
N ARG A 293 34.22 -0.37 14.14
CA ARG A 293 34.31 -1.36 13.05
C ARG A 293 34.48 -0.71 11.67
N MET A 294 33.88 0.46 11.45
CA MET A 294 34.00 1.21 10.20
C MET A 294 35.43 1.78 10.04
N ARG A 295 36.10 2.25 11.12
CA ARG A 295 37.48 2.68 11.09
C ARG A 295 38.43 1.51 10.83
N ASP A 296 38.24 0.39 11.53
CA ASP A 296 39.05 -0.83 11.36
C ASP A 296 38.90 -1.37 9.93
N PHE A 297 37.70 -1.36 9.39
CA PHE A 297 37.41 -1.73 8.00
C PHE A 297 38.10 -0.79 7.00
N ARG A 298 38.09 0.56 7.25
CA ARG A 298 38.78 1.52 6.41
C ARG A 298 40.30 1.25 6.39
N HIS A 299 40.88 1.09 7.55
CA HIS A 299 42.31 0.80 7.68
C HIS A 299 42.70 -0.47 6.89
N TRP A 300 41.89 -1.52 7.03
CA TRP A 300 42.11 -2.78 6.32
C TRP A 300 42.07 -2.63 4.79
N TRP A 301 41.03 -1.97 4.24
CA TRP A 301 40.93 -1.85 2.78
C TRP A 301 41.94 -0.83 2.19
N GLN A 302 42.34 0.19 2.93
CA GLN A 302 43.35 1.14 2.50
C GLN A 302 44.75 0.50 2.32
N GLY A 303 45.03 -0.55 3.09
CA GLY A 303 46.29 -1.33 2.97
C GLY A 303 46.32 -2.31 1.79
N LYS A 304 45.25 -2.34 0.96
CA LYS A 304 45.14 -3.27 -0.19
C LYS A 304 45.04 -2.50 -1.52
N SER A 305 45.48 -3.15 -2.59
CA SER A 305 45.28 -2.63 -3.95
C SER A 305 43.86 -3.04 -4.46
N TRP A 306 43.09 -2.07 -4.88
CA TRP A 306 41.74 -2.27 -5.43
C TRP A 306 41.65 -1.65 -6.82
N ALA A 307 40.87 -2.29 -7.72
CA ALA A 307 40.51 -1.66 -8.97
C ALA A 307 39.74 -0.34 -8.71
N GLY A 308 39.95 0.67 -9.56
CA GLY A 308 39.40 2.01 -9.40
C GLY A 308 37.90 2.05 -9.03
N PRO A 309 37.02 1.35 -9.74
CA PRO A 309 35.56 1.34 -9.42
C PRO A 309 35.23 0.74 -8.03
N VAL A 310 36.00 -0.27 -7.57
CA VAL A 310 35.82 -0.86 -6.24
C VAL A 310 36.25 0.13 -5.18
N ARG A 311 37.43 0.78 -5.35
CA ARG A 311 37.94 1.80 -4.44
C ARG A 311 36.96 2.95 -4.29
N GLU A 312 36.43 3.46 -5.39
CA GLU A 312 35.42 4.52 -5.39
C GLU A 312 34.18 4.12 -4.57
N ALA A 313 33.68 2.89 -4.72
CA ALA A 313 32.53 2.39 -3.98
C ALA A 313 32.83 2.25 -2.47
N LEU A 314 34.04 1.82 -2.09
CA LEU A 314 34.51 1.76 -0.70
C LEU A 314 34.64 3.15 -0.08
N GLU A 315 35.15 4.12 -0.82
CA GLU A 315 35.24 5.52 -0.38
C GLU A 315 33.82 6.12 -0.20
N LYS A 316 32.87 5.85 -1.11
CA LYS A 316 31.47 6.26 -0.95
C LYS A 316 30.86 5.66 0.32
N LEU A 317 31.07 4.36 0.58
CA LEU A 317 30.58 3.73 1.81
C LEU A 317 31.16 4.43 3.06
N TRP A 318 32.45 4.75 3.06
CA TRP A 318 33.10 5.49 4.14
C TRP A 318 32.53 6.90 4.30
N ASN A 319 32.35 7.63 3.20
CA ASN A 319 31.86 9.02 3.23
C ASN A 319 30.45 9.11 3.82
N HIS A 320 29.58 8.12 3.53
CA HIS A 320 28.23 8.04 4.06
C HIS A 320 28.12 7.39 5.44
N ARG A 321 29.23 7.14 6.15
CA ARG A 321 29.23 6.48 7.46
C ARG A 321 28.38 7.21 8.53
N ARG A 322 28.28 8.55 8.46
CA ARG A 322 27.51 9.36 9.40
C ARG A 322 26.00 9.14 9.17
N GLU A 323 25.58 9.12 7.93
CA GLU A 323 24.20 8.88 7.53
C GLU A 323 23.76 7.46 7.92
N TYR A 324 24.60 6.45 7.71
CA TYR A 324 24.32 5.09 8.21
C TYR A 324 24.23 5.03 9.73
N ALA A 325 25.06 5.79 10.45
CA ALA A 325 25.05 5.84 11.90
C ALA A 325 23.80 6.48 12.50
N THR A 326 23.05 7.26 11.73
CA THR A 326 21.77 7.88 12.15
C THR A 326 20.77 6.83 12.61
N SER A 327 20.79 5.63 12.02
CA SER A 327 19.90 4.52 12.38
C SER A 327 20.00 4.11 13.86
N TYR A 328 21.13 4.30 14.50
CA TYR A 328 21.31 3.97 15.92
C TYR A 328 20.65 4.96 16.90
N GLN A 329 20.21 6.13 16.41
CA GLN A 329 19.47 7.11 17.19
C GLN A 329 17.95 6.81 17.16
N HIS A 330 17.50 5.90 16.28
CA HIS A 330 16.13 5.56 16.07
C HIS A 330 15.91 4.04 16.19
N PRO A 331 15.81 3.50 17.43
CA PRO A 331 15.57 2.08 17.64
C PRO A 331 14.31 1.59 16.90
N GLY A 332 14.43 0.45 16.23
CA GLY A 332 13.34 -0.13 15.43
C GLY A 332 13.24 0.41 13.98
N CYS A 333 14.06 1.40 13.59
CA CYS A 333 14.06 1.87 12.20
C CYS A 333 14.58 0.81 11.21
N HIS A 334 14.15 0.93 9.96
CA HIS A 334 14.69 0.12 8.88
C HIS A 334 16.10 0.60 8.53
N ARG A 335 17.11 -0.28 8.64
CA ARG A 335 18.50 -0.01 8.26
C ARG A 335 18.81 -0.45 6.83
N THR A 336 17.88 -1.19 6.22
CA THR A 336 17.93 -1.65 4.83
C THR A 336 16.56 -1.51 4.18
N SER A 337 16.55 -1.42 2.85
CA SER A 337 15.31 -1.36 2.05
C SER A 337 14.60 -2.72 1.88
N ASN A 338 15.08 -3.79 2.50
CA ASN A 338 14.54 -5.15 2.34
C ASN A 338 13.01 -5.24 2.47
N LEU A 339 12.39 -4.38 3.28
CA LEU A 339 10.94 -4.35 3.42
C LEU A 339 10.29 -3.90 2.11
N VAL A 340 10.66 -2.72 1.62
CA VAL A 340 10.06 -2.16 0.40
C VAL A 340 10.47 -2.99 -0.82
N ASP A 341 11.72 -3.45 -0.91
CA ASP A 341 12.22 -4.30 -2.01
C ASP A 341 11.39 -5.58 -2.17
N ARG A 342 11.08 -6.27 -1.06
CA ARG A 342 10.23 -7.47 -1.09
C ARG A 342 8.81 -7.17 -1.54
N LEU A 343 8.24 -6.06 -1.12
CA LEU A 343 6.89 -5.64 -1.52
C LEU A 343 6.87 -5.19 -2.99
N THR A 344 7.87 -4.46 -3.42
CA THR A 344 8.09 -4.07 -4.82
C THR A 344 8.19 -5.30 -5.72
N ASN A 345 8.98 -6.30 -5.35
CA ASN A 345 9.10 -7.55 -6.11
C ASN A 345 7.75 -8.31 -6.24
N ARG A 346 6.91 -8.27 -5.20
CA ARG A 346 5.56 -8.86 -5.27
C ARG A 346 4.66 -8.09 -6.22
N LEU A 347 4.69 -6.77 -6.15
CA LEU A 347 3.95 -5.89 -7.05
C LEU A 347 4.43 -6.04 -8.50
N TYR A 348 5.73 -6.16 -8.70
CA TYR A 348 6.35 -6.34 -10.01
C TYR A 348 5.89 -7.62 -10.72
N ARG A 349 5.72 -8.74 -9.99
CA ARG A 349 5.20 -9.99 -10.58
C ARG A 349 3.84 -9.78 -11.25
N VAL A 350 2.96 -9.01 -10.61
CA VAL A 350 1.64 -8.70 -11.16
C VAL A 350 1.76 -7.78 -12.38
N LEU A 351 2.62 -6.77 -12.31
CA LEU A 351 2.87 -5.86 -13.44
C LEU A 351 3.48 -6.60 -14.63
N TYR A 352 4.42 -7.51 -14.38
CA TYR A 352 5.03 -8.33 -15.41
C TYR A 352 4.02 -9.22 -16.13
N ALA A 353 3.13 -9.88 -15.37
CA ALA A 353 2.04 -10.67 -15.92
C ALA A 353 1.09 -9.85 -16.81
N GLY A 354 0.92 -8.56 -16.50
CA GLY A 354 0.14 -7.58 -17.28
C GLY A 354 0.93 -6.86 -18.39
N ARG A 355 2.20 -7.19 -18.59
CA ARG A 355 3.12 -6.49 -19.52
C ARG A 355 3.23 -4.98 -19.26
N GLY A 356 3.29 -4.57 -17.98
CA GLY A 356 3.39 -3.20 -17.54
C GLY A 356 2.04 -2.51 -17.30
N LEU A 357 2.06 -1.19 -17.35
CA LEU A 357 0.90 -0.33 -17.15
C LEU A 357 0.41 0.25 -18.48
N HIS A 358 -0.90 0.25 -18.68
CA HIS A 358 -1.53 0.71 -19.91
C HIS A 358 -2.71 1.64 -19.61
N GLY A 359 -2.99 2.57 -20.56
CA GLY A 359 -4.11 3.51 -20.46
C GLY A 359 -3.75 4.78 -19.69
N HIS A 360 -4.77 5.47 -19.20
CA HIS A 360 -4.58 6.75 -18.49
C HIS A 360 -3.83 6.57 -17.15
N GLN A 361 -3.02 7.55 -16.79
CA GLN A 361 -2.25 7.57 -15.55
C GLN A 361 -3.12 7.23 -14.33
N ALA A 362 -4.25 7.93 -14.16
CA ALA A 362 -5.15 7.71 -13.04
C ALA A 362 -5.74 6.28 -12.99
N SER A 363 -5.96 5.62 -14.13
CA SER A 363 -6.41 4.22 -14.18
C SER A 363 -5.28 3.27 -13.80
N SER A 364 -4.09 3.52 -14.30
CA SER A 364 -2.88 2.74 -14.01
C SER A 364 -2.50 2.85 -12.53
N GLU A 365 -2.56 4.06 -11.96
CA GLU A 365 -2.32 4.28 -10.54
C GLU A 365 -3.37 3.56 -9.68
N ARG A 366 -4.66 3.68 -10.00
CA ARG A 366 -5.70 2.92 -9.28
C ARG A 366 -5.47 1.41 -9.35
N ARG A 367 -5.00 0.87 -10.47
CA ARG A 367 -4.64 -0.56 -10.54
C ARG A 367 -3.48 -0.91 -9.61
N LEU A 368 -2.41 -0.11 -9.58
CA LEU A 368 -1.30 -0.30 -8.64
C LEU A 368 -1.78 -0.26 -7.18
N ARG A 369 -2.60 0.71 -6.83
CA ARG A 369 -3.18 0.84 -5.49
C ARG A 369 -4.09 -0.35 -5.12
N GLY A 370 -4.90 -0.83 -6.09
CA GLY A 370 -5.70 -2.03 -5.92
C GLY A 370 -4.86 -3.28 -5.65
N TRP A 371 -3.75 -3.44 -6.38
CA TRP A 371 -2.79 -4.50 -6.10
C TRP A 371 -2.14 -4.37 -4.73
N ALA A 372 -1.79 -3.16 -4.31
CA ALA A 372 -1.25 -2.93 -2.96
C ALA A 372 -2.24 -3.35 -1.87
N LEU A 373 -3.53 -3.04 -2.00
CA LEU A 373 -4.56 -3.50 -1.08
C LEU A 373 -4.68 -5.03 -1.06
N LEU A 374 -4.70 -5.67 -2.23
CA LEU A 374 -4.73 -7.13 -2.30
C LEU A 374 -3.50 -7.75 -1.61
N LEU A 375 -2.30 -7.19 -1.81
CA LEU A 375 -1.07 -7.64 -1.14
C LEU A 375 -1.12 -7.46 0.38
N ASN A 376 -1.74 -6.37 0.86
CA ASN A 376 -1.87 -6.11 2.29
C ASN A 376 -2.86 -7.06 2.99
N PHE A 377 -3.92 -7.50 2.30
CA PHE A 377 -4.99 -8.29 2.89
C PHE A 377 -4.97 -9.78 2.55
N ARG A 378 -4.32 -10.19 1.46
CA ARG A 378 -4.26 -11.62 1.09
C ARG A 378 -3.61 -12.46 2.18
N PRO A 379 -4.03 -13.72 2.34
CA PRO A 379 -3.45 -14.62 3.33
C PRO A 379 -1.95 -14.83 3.12
N TYR A 380 -1.22 -14.98 4.21
CA TYR A 380 0.16 -15.47 4.16
C TYR A 380 0.21 -16.89 3.59
N ALA A 381 1.30 -17.20 2.89
CA ALA A 381 1.55 -18.57 2.48
C ALA A 381 1.75 -19.47 3.73
N PRO A 382 1.34 -20.74 3.70
CA PRO A 382 1.45 -21.65 4.85
C PRO A 382 2.88 -21.79 5.43
N ARG A 383 3.91 -21.52 4.61
CA ARG A 383 5.33 -21.57 5.01
C ARG A 383 6.01 -20.21 4.98
N SER A 384 5.29 -19.14 5.28
CA SER A 384 5.82 -17.77 5.24
C SER A 384 6.78 -17.43 6.38
N GLY A 385 6.89 -18.24 7.42
CA GLY A 385 7.62 -17.89 8.65
C GLY A 385 6.89 -16.88 9.56
N GLU A 386 5.72 -16.39 9.13
CA GLU A 386 4.90 -15.50 9.95
C GLU A 386 4.14 -16.30 11.05
N PRO A 387 3.93 -15.70 12.22
CA PRO A 387 3.13 -16.35 13.26
C PRO A 387 1.73 -16.71 12.74
N ARG A 388 1.27 -17.93 13.04
CA ARG A 388 -0.08 -18.40 12.65
C ARG A 388 -1.22 -17.55 13.22
N THR A 389 -0.92 -16.72 14.22
CA THR A 389 -1.86 -15.77 14.82
C THR A 389 -2.30 -14.65 13.88
N HIS A 390 -1.51 -14.38 12.83
CA HIS A 390 -1.80 -13.33 11.85
C HIS A 390 -2.05 -13.92 10.46
N GLN A 391 -3.22 -13.62 9.89
CA GLN A 391 -3.61 -14.15 8.59
C GLN A 391 -3.00 -13.37 7.41
N SER A 392 -2.73 -12.08 7.58
CA SER A 392 -2.25 -11.18 6.52
C SER A 392 -1.40 -10.05 7.07
N PRO A 393 -0.67 -9.30 6.21
CA PRO A 393 0.06 -8.10 6.63
C PRO A 393 -0.83 -7.07 7.36
N ALA A 394 -2.02 -6.78 6.85
CA ALA A 394 -2.96 -5.84 7.47
C ALA A 394 -3.46 -6.34 8.84
N HIS A 395 -3.72 -7.65 8.98
CA HIS A 395 -4.06 -8.24 10.28
C HIS A 395 -2.89 -8.10 11.26
N ARG A 396 -1.65 -8.34 10.83
CA ARG A 396 -0.46 -8.17 11.67
C ARG A 396 -0.27 -6.72 12.12
N LEU A 397 -0.52 -5.76 11.24
CA LEU A 397 -0.41 -4.33 11.56
C LEU A 397 -1.45 -3.90 12.61
N ASN A 398 -2.71 -4.30 12.43
CA ASN A 398 -3.81 -3.86 13.28
C ASN A 398 -4.02 -4.72 14.53
N HIS A 399 -3.48 -5.95 14.59
CA HIS A 399 -3.80 -7.00 15.56
C HIS A 399 -5.30 -7.29 15.69
N LYS A 400 -6.06 -6.94 14.66
CA LYS A 400 -7.53 -7.08 14.59
C LYS A 400 -7.93 -7.40 13.14
N LYS A 401 -8.96 -8.20 13.01
CA LYS A 401 -9.68 -8.47 11.77
C LYS A 401 -11.17 -8.32 12.02
N TYR A 402 -11.92 -7.91 11.00
CA TYR A 402 -13.38 -7.80 11.09
C TYR A 402 -14.08 -9.08 10.67
N HIS A 403 -13.39 -9.94 9.91
CA HIS A 403 -13.93 -11.17 9.36
C HIS A 403 -12.81 -12.20 9.13
N ASP A 404 -13.14 -13.48 9.25
CA ASP A 404 -12.17 -14.58 9.02
C ASP A 404 -11.77 -14.72 7.56
N HIS A 405 -12.71 -14.48 6.67
CA HIS A 405 -12.44 -14.50 5.23
C HIS A 405 -11.72 -13.22 4.80
N TRP A 406 -10.58 -13.37 4.13
CA TRP A 406 -9.66 -12.26 3.80
C TRP A 406 -10.28 -11.16 2.95
N LEU A 407 -11.13 -11.51 1.96
CA LEU A 407 -11.73 -10.53 1.07
C LEU A 407 -12.91 -9.80 1.73
N HIS A 408 -13.69 -10.48 2.58
CA HIS A 408 -14.66 -9.80 3.45
C HIS A 408 -13.96 -8.80 4.37
N ASN A 409 -12.82 -9.21 4.97
CA ASN A 409 -12.03 -8.33 5.83
C ASN A 409 -11.54 -7.08 5.06
N LEU A 410 -11.07 -7.23 3.81
CA LEU A 410 -10.72 -6.11 2.96
C LEU A 410 -11.94 -5.20 2.66
N GLN A 411 -13.09 -5.79 2.31
CA GLN A 411 -14.30 -5.02 2.01
C GLN A 411 -14.79 -4.21 3.21
N ILE A 412 -14.75 -4.78 4.41
CA ILE A 412 -15.13 -4.10 5.65
C ILE A 412 -14.12 -3.01 5.99
N SER A 413 -12.83 -3.31 5.91
CA SER A 413 -11.77 -2.33 6.13
C SER A 413 -11.84 -1.14 5.18
N ALA A 414 -12.36 -1.35 3.96
CA ALA A 414 -12.61 -0.31 2.97
C ALA A 414 -13.96 0.42 3.17
N SER A 415 -14.61 0.27 4.34
CA SER A 415 -15.79 1.06 4.68
C SER A 415 -15.53 2.54 4.44
N MET A 416 -16.47 3.24 3.83
CA MET A 416 -16.35 4.64 3.41
C MET A 416 -15.13 4.93 2.52
N ALA A 417 -14.73 3.94 1.70
CA ALA A 417 -13.52 3.98 0.89
C ALA A 417 -12.23 4.23 1.70
N GLY A 418 -12.20 3.90 2.98
CA GLY A 418 -11.10 4.14 3.89
C GLY A 418 -10.95 5.61 4.34
N TYR A 419 -11.87 6.50 3.95
CA TYR A 419 -11.86 7.89 4.39
C TYR A 419 -12.74 8.06 5.62
N ARG A 420 -12.25 8.83 6.59
CA ARG A 420 -13.08 9.32 7.69
C ARG A 420 -13.49 10.74 7.35
N GLN A 421 -14.79 11.02 7.40
CA GLN A 421 -15.24 12.41 7.31
C GLN A 421 -14.89 13.08 8.64
N SER A 422 -13.95 14.01 8.64
CA SER A 422 -13.90 15.02 9.69
C SER A 422 -15.09 15.94 9.48
N THR A 423 -15.89 16.14 10.51
CA THR A 423 -16.95 17.18 10.58
C THR A 423 -16.38 18.56 10.40
#